data_ef3a6f95510e0e67af635b0ecfaf5e86
#
_entry.id   ef3a6f95510e0e67af635b0ecfaf5e86
#
_cell.length_a   1.000
_cell.length_b   1.000
_cell.length_c   1.000
_cell.angle_alpha   90.00
_cell.angle_beta   90.00
_cell.angle_gamma   90.00
#
_symmetry.space_group_name_H-M   'P 1'
#
loop_
_entity.id
_entity.type
_entity.pdbx_description
1 polymer ?
#
loop_
_entity_poly.entity_id
_entity_poly.type
_entity_poly.pdbx_seq_one_letter_code
_entity_poly.pdbx_strand_id
1 'polypeptide(L)'
;MMMCTGKNAWIEIASAKTRLLRPVAALVASVLFAALVAVLPARAADPIFPLGSRVGLVPPSGMVMSKQFAGFADPKEDAAIVITTLPQGAYAEIEKTFNADALKKQGVTVEKREPITLAVGTGFLISAQQTVDAAHYHKWLLVVPAGDLTALVSIQVPEQNKTYSETVVRAALATLAVRASVPQDEELGLLPFTIGDLAGFKVGGVLPGRAVILGDAPSDSADDAAKPAPKAAPQDDAAKATTNPAPQKSAPGGLEARLLIAVVPGGPSQLDDHAGFARQMFNEIGGITDVRISLSEPLRIGGQPGFQTMAQAKDARTGADVMVVQWLRFGGSAFMQMTGIGRADNWTATLARLRAVRDSVEAR
;
A
#
# COMPACT_ATOMS: atom_id res chain seq x y z
N MET A 1 -58.89 -77.06 54.80
CA MET A 1 -58.44 -76.04 55.73
C MET A 1 -57.49 -75.13 54.96
N MET A 2 -58.05 -73.98 54.48
CA MET A 2 -57.54 -72.63 54.76
C MET A 2 -56.07 -72.39 54.25
N MET A 3 -55.68 -71.38 53.56
CA MET A 3 -56.09 -69.99 53.33
C MET A 3 -55.32 -69.47 52.15
N CYS A 4 -55.97 -68.73 51.29
CA CYS A 4 -55.70 -67.38 50.79
C CYS A 4 -54.31 -66.83 51.02
N THR A 5 -53.68 -66.36 49.96
CA THR A 5 -53.37 -64.92 49.83
C THR A 5 -52.98 -64.59 48.42
N GLY A 6 -53.79 -63.82 47.73
CA GLY A 6 -53.37 -63.04 46.58
C GLY A 6 -52.61 -61.81 47.03
N LYS A 7 -51.61 -61.41 46.32
CA LYS A 7 -51.13 -60.02 46.20
C LYS A 7 -50.04 -59.91 45.14
N ASN A 8 -50.21 -58.87 44.35
CA ASN A 8 -49.13 -58.15 43.58
C ASN A 8 -49.01 -58.42 42.06
N ALA A 9 -50.16 -58.30 41.36
CA ALA A 9 -50.16 -58.14 39.90
C ALA A 9 -50.07 -56.65 39.42
N TRP A 10 -49.83 -55.68 40.31
CA TRP A 10 -49.87 -54.24 39.95
C TRP A 10 -48.51 -53.54 39.90
N ILE A 11 -47.35 -54.20 40.13
CA ILE A 11 -46.06 -53.55 40.23
C ILE A 11 -45.22 -53.75 38.95
N GLU A 12 -45.55 -54.67 38.09
CA GLU A 12 -44.76 -54.93 36.86
C GLU A 12 -45.10 -54.06 35.67
N ILE A 13 -46.25 -53.36 35.63
CA ILE A 13 -46.64 -52.49 34.49
C ILE A 13 -46.00 -51.13 34.54
N ALA A 14 -45.55 -50.65 35.71
CA ALA A 14 -44.88 -49.35 35.84
C ALA A 14 -43.40 -49.38 35.45
N SER A 15 -42.74 -50.57 35.45
CA SER A 15 -41.30 -50.69 35.16
C SER A 15 -40.98 -50.79 33.65
N ALA A 16 -41.94 -51.22 32.83
CA ALA A 16 -41.73 -51.37 31.38
C ALA A 16 -41.81 -50.05 30.59
N LYS A 17 -42.61 -49.06 31.06
CA LYS A 17 -42.71 -47.74 30.37
C LYS A 17 -41.52 -46.83 30.58
N THR A 18 -40.77 -46.96 31.66
CA THR A 18 -39.57 -46.12 31.92
C THR A 18 -38.30 -46.60 31.19
N ARG A 19 -38.29 -47.84 30.73
CA ARG A 19 -37.11 -48.35 29.98
C ARG A 19 -37.13 -47.97 28.50
N LEU A 20 -38.27 -47.69 27.89
CA LEU A 20 -38.40 -47.29 26.48
C LEU A 20 -38.14 -45.78 26.24
N LEU A 21 -38.29 -44.94 27.28
CA LEU A 21 -38.06 -43.49 27.15
C LEU A 21 -36.59 -43.08 27.25
N ARG A 22 -35.70 -43.90 27.83
CA ARG A 22 -34.27 -43.60 27.96
C ARG A 22 -33.49 -43.60 26.65
N PRO A 23 -33.70 -44.55 25.70
CA PRO A 23 -32.95 -44.50 24.43
C PRO A 23 -33.41 -43.35 23.50
N VAL A 24 -34.72 -42.96 23.56
CA VAL A 24 -35.25 -41.88 22.73
C VAL A 24 -34.72 -40.51 23.23
N ALA A 25 -34.67 -40.29 24.55
CA ALA A 25 -34.10 -39.07 25.11
C ALA A 25 -32.60 -38.93 24.84
N ALA A 26 -31.84 -40.04 24.88
CA ALA A 26 -30.43 -40.04 24.54
C ALA A 26 -30.17 -39.76 23.03
N LEU A 27 -31.04 -40.29 22.16
CA LEU A 27 -30.93 -40.05 20.71
C LEU A 27 -31.30 -38.62 20.33
N VAL A 28 -32.30 -38.02 20.95
CA VAL A 28 -32.66 -36.61 20.75
C VAL A 28 -31.60 -35.67 21.29
N ALA A 29 -31.01 -35.97 22.45
CA ALA A 29 -29.89 -35.17 23.00
C ALA A 29 -28.63 -35.27 22.11
N SER A 30 -28.35 -36.42 21.53
CA SER A 30 -27.21 -36.60 20.61
C SER A 30 -27.41 -35.85 19.28
N VAL A 31 -28.63 -35.80 18.74
CA VAL A 31 -28.96 -35.06 17.52
C VAL A 31 -28.93 -33.55 17.78
N LEU A 32 -29.41 -33.08 18.94
CA LEU A 32 -29.29 -31.65 19.32
C LEU A 32 -27.84 -31.21 19.54
N PHE A 33 -27.01 -32.07 20.15
CA PHE A 33 -25.58 -31.79 20.34
C PHE A 33 -24.81 -31.79 19.01
N ALA A 34 -25.12 -32.71 18.10
CA ALA A 34 -24.56 -32.71 16.75
C ALA A 34 -24.97 -31.48 15.92
N ALA A 35 -26.20 -30.99 16.07
CA ALA A 35 -26.70 -29.79 15.42
C ALA A 35 -26.01 -28.52 15.99
N LEU A 36 -25.66 -28.50 17.28
CA LEU A 36 -24.97 -27.34 17.92
C LEU A 36 -23.51 -27.23 17.53
N VAL A 37 -22.84 -28.35 17.22
CA VAL A 37 -21.45 -28.37 16.75
C VAL A 37 -21.32 -27.97 15.27
N ALA A 38 -22.40 -28.12 14.47
CA ALA A 38 -22.40 -27.75 13.06
C ALA A 38 -22.48 -26.23 12.78
N VAL A 39 -22.66 -25.39 13.82
CA VAL A 39 -22.76 -23.91 13.72
C VAL A 39 -21.49 -23.23 14.25
N LEU A 40 -20.33 -23.89 14.16
CA LEU A 40 -19.08 -23.14 14.29
C LEU A 40 -18.98 -22.25 13.04
N PRO A 41 -18.95 -20.90 13.18
CA PRO A 41 -18.74 -20.04 12.03
C PRO A 41 -17.43 -20.46 11.41
N ALA A 42 -17.47 -20.88 10.16
CA ALA A 42 -16.26 -21.05 9.36
C ALA A 42 -15.56 -19.70 9.41
N ARG A 43 -14.43 -19.60 10.15
CA ARG A 43 -13.64 -18.40 10.23
C ARG A 43 -13.15 -18.15 8.82
N ALA A 44 -13.74 -17.17 8.14
CA ALA A 44 -13.23 -16.73 6.85
C ALA A 44 -11.76 -16.34 7.07
N ALA A 45 -10.88 -16.81 6.21
CA ALA A 45 -9.48 -16.40 6.28
C ALA A 45 -9.38 -14.87 6.16
N ASP A 46 -8.50 -14.26 6.92
CA ASP A 46 -8.31 -12.81 6.89
C ASP A 46 -7.65 -12.40 5.57
N PRO A 47 -8.07 -11.29 4.94
CA PRO A 47 -7.42 -10.77 3.73
C PRO A 47 -5.95 -10.43 3.97
N ILE A 48 -5.11 -10.84 3.04
CA ILE A 48 -3.67 -10.52 3.04
C ILE A 48 -3.47 -9.31 2.14
N PHE A 49 -2.75 -8.31 2.65
CA PHE A 49 -2.43 -7.09 1.91
C PHE A 49 -1.00 -7.19 1.37
N PRO A 50 -0.79 -7.11 0.06
CA PRO A 50 0.57 -6.99 -0.49
C PRO A 50 1.28 -5.76 0.06
N LEU A 51 2.60 -5.83 0.16
CA LEU A 51 3.43 -4.73 0.70
C LEU A 51 3.12 -3.41 -0.02
N GLY A 52 2.83 -2.39 0.76
CA GLY A 52 2.50 -1.07 0.25
C GLY A 52 1.12 -0.93 -0.40
N SER A 53 0.28 -1.96 -0.39
CA SER A 53 -1.06 -1.92 -0.96
C SER A 53 -2.12 -1.65 0.09
N ARG A 54 -3.06 -0.76 -0.21
CA ARG A 54 -4.29 -0.59 0.59
C ARG A 54 -5.35 -1.64 0.28
N VAL A 55 -5.19 -2.35 -0.83
CA VAL A 55 -6.12 -3.40 -1.30
C VAL A 55 -5.50 -4.76 -1.05
N GLY A 56 -6.27 -5.66 -0.46
CA GLY A 56 -5.89 -7.04 -0.18
C GLY A 56 -7.03 -8.01 -0.45
N LEU A 57 -6.72 -9.29 -0.47
CA LEU A 57 -7.70 -10.38 -0.60
C LEU A 57 -7.14 -11.66 0.05
N VAL A 58 -7.97 -12.66 0.21
CA VAL A 58 -7.53 -14.01 0.56
C VAL A 58 -7.04 -14.69 -0.72
N PRO A 59 -5.72 -14.90 -0.88
CA PRO A 59 -5.21 -15.54 -2.08
C PRO A 59 -5.66 -17.00 -2.15
N PRO A 60 -5.89 -17.55 -3.36
CA PRO A 60 -6.11 -18.96 -3.55
C PRO A 60 -4.97 -19.79 -2.96
N SER A 61 -5.30 -21.01 -2.50
CA SER A 61 -4.30 -21.93 -1.98
C SER A 61 -3.19 -22.20 -3.01
N GLY A 62 -1.93 -22.11 -2.59
CA GLY A 62 -0.75 -22.24 -3.46
C GLY A 62 -0.13 -20.90 -3.87
N MET A 63 -0.90 -19.82 -3.91
CA MET A 63 -0.37 -18.49 -4.19
C MET A 63 0.28 -17.87 -2.94
N VAL A 64 1.42 -17.25 -3.14
CA VAL A 64 2.17 -16.50 -2.12
C VAL A 64 2.33 -15.05 -2.52
N MET A 65 2.58 -14.16 -1.55
CA MET A 65 2.84 -12.75 -1.82
C MET A 65 4.03 -12.59 -2.78
N SER A 66 3.83 -11.84 -3.85
CA SER A 66 4.89 -11.54 -4.82
C SER A 66 5.90 -10.55 -4.25
N LYS A 67 7.19 -10.77 -4.61
CA LYS A 67 8.28 -9.81 -4.32
C LYS A 67 8.51 -8.82 -5.47
N GLN A 68 7.88 -9.05 -6.62
CA GLN A 68 8.13 -8.27 -7.85
C GLN A 68 7.04 -7.22 -8.11
N PHE A 69 5.83 -7.46 -7.61
CA PHE A 69 4.67 -6.59 -7.81
C PHE A 69 3.71 -6.68 -6.62
N ALA A 70 2.86 -5.69 -6.47
CA ALA A 70 1.79 -5.73 -5.48
C ALA A 70 0.75 -6.79 -5.88
N GLY A 71 0.74 -7.93 -5.18
CA GLY A 71 -0.13 -9.04 -5.48
C GLY A 71 0.41 -10.39 -5.02
N PHE A 72 -0.07 -11.46 -5.66
CA PHE A 72 0.25 -12.85 -5.33
C PHE A 72 0.64 -13.61 -6.59
N ALA A 73 1.49 -14.60 -6.44
CA ALA A 73 1.93 -15.46 -7.53
C ALA A 73 2.07 -16.92 -7.08
N ASP A 74 1.85 -17.82 -8.01
CA ASP A 74 2.29 -19.20 -7.93
C ASP A 74 3.23 -19.48 -9.11
N PRO A 75 4.57 -19.37 -8.91
CA PRO A 75 5.53 -19.60 -9.99
C PRO A 75 5.52 -21.01 -10.58
N LYS A 76 5.01 -22.01 -9.85
CA LYS A 76 4.93 -23.39 -10.33
C LYS A 76 3.80 -23.57 -11.33
N GLU A 77 2.73 -22.85 -11.12
CA GLU A 77 1.52 -22.89 -11.92
C GLU A 77 1.45 -21.73 -12.94
N ASP A 78 2.47 -20.88 -13.00
CA ASP A 78 2.55 -19.67 -13.84
C ASP A 78 1.31 -18.76 -13.69
N ALA A 79 0.80 -18.68 -12.46
CA ALA A 79 -0.42 -17.93 -12.14
C ALA A 79 -0.11 -16.71 -11.28
N ALA A 80 -0.79 -15.60 -11.54
CA ALA A 80 -0.57 -14.35 -10.83
C ALA A 80 -1.86 -13.56 -10.60
N ILE A 81 -1.90 -12.84 -9.47
CA ILE A 81 -2.89 -11.83 -9.12
C ILE A 81 -2.14 -10.52 -8.90
N VAL A 82 -2.34 -9.56 -9.78
CA VAL A 82 -1.77 -8.21 -9.67
C VAL A 82 -2.84 -7.26 -9.14
N ILE A 83 -2.50 -6.51 -8.10
CA ILE A 83 -3.39 -5.55 -7.46
C ILE A 83 -2.85 -4.14 -7.71
N THR A 84 -3.66 -3.28 -8.29
CA THR A 84 -3.32 -1.88 -8.55
C THR A 84 -4.33 -0.98 -7.86
N THR A 85 -3.83 -0.02 -7.10
CA THR A 85 -4.64 1.02 -6.46
C THR A 85 -4.57 2.30 -7.28
N LEU A 86 -5.72 2.82 -7.65
CA LEU A 86 -5.87 4.03 -8.48
C LEU A 86 -6.68 5.10 -7.71
N PRO A 87 -6.57 6.38 -8.08
CA PRO A 87 -7.45 7.41 -7.53
C PRO A 87 -8.94 7.09 -7.76
N GLN A 88 -9.80 7.56 -6.88
CA GLN A 88 -11.26 7.31 -6.96
C GLN A 88 -11.86 7.67 -8.34
N GLY A 89 -11.45 8.80 -8.91
CA GLY A 89 -11.95 9.26 -10.21
C GLY A 89 -11.60 8.36 -11.40
N ALA A 90 -10.61 7.49 -11.26
CA ALA A 90 -10.18 6.58 -12.35
C ALA A 90 -11.25 5.57 -12.74
N TYR A 91 -12.18 5.22 -11.83
CA TYR A 91 -13.24 4.26 -12.12
C TYR A 91 -14.06 4.66 -13.36
N ALA A 92 -14.54 5.89 -13.42
CA ALA A 92 -15.39 6.37 -14.50
C ALA A 92 -14.66 6.40 -15.86
N GLU A 93 -13.36 6.62 -15.88
CA GLU A 93 -12.56 6.58 -17.11
C GLU A 93 -12.31 5.14 -17.56
N ILE A 94 -11.94 4.26 -16.61
CA ILE A 94 -11.70 2.84 -16.89
C ILE A 94 -12.99 2.18 -17.36
N GLU A 95 -14.13 2.47 -16.75
CA GLU A 95 -15.43 1.94 -17.15
C GLU A 95 -15.74 2.22 -18.61
N LYS A 96 -15.38 3.41 -19.11
CA LYS A 96 -15.55 3.82 -20.51
C LYS A 96 -14.51 3.21 -21.45
N THR A 97 -13.26 3.11 -20.99
CA THR A 97 -12.12 2.73 -21.83
C THR A 97 -11.86 1.23 -21.85
N PHE A 98 -12.25 0.47 -20.81
CA PHE A 98 -12.13 -1.00 -20.81
C PHE A 98 -13.27 -1.66 -21.57
N ASN A 99 -13.32 -1.40 -22.87
CA ASN A 99 -14.22 -2.07 -23.80
C ASN A 99 -13.48 -3.14 -24.62
N ALA A 100 -14.25 -4.01 -25.28
CA ALA A 100 -13.70 -5.14 -26.03
C ALA A 100 -12.68 -4.72 -27.11
N ASP A 101 -12.92 -3.61 -27.81
CA ASP A 101 -12.05 -3.14 -28.90
C ASP A 101 -10.71 -2.60 -28.35
N ALA A 102 -10.75 -1.87 -27.24
CA ALA A 102 -9.54 -1.35 -26.61
C ALA A 102 -8.67 -2.48 -26.03
N LEU A 103 -9.28 -3.45 -25.38
CA LEU A 103 -8.59 -4.60 -24.80
C LEU A 103 -8.04 -5.53 -25.90
N LYS A 104 -8.77 -5.69 -27.02
CA LYS A 104 -8.29 -6.47 -28.16
C LYS A 104 -7.00 -5.89 -28.78
N LYS A 105 -6.85 -4.56 -28.81
CA LYS A 105 -5.60 -3.91 -29.25
C LYS A 105 -4.41 -4.23 -28.36
N GLN A 106 -4.66 -4.67 -27.12
CA GLN A 106 -3.66 -5.10 -26.15
C GLN A 106 -3.49 -6.64 -26.10
N GLY A 107 -4.05 -7.36 -27.06
CA GLY A 107 -4.00 -8.81 -27.15
C GLY A 107 -4.92 -9.53 -26.16
N VAL A 108 -5.90 -8.82 -25.58
CA VAL A 108 -6.89 -9.39 -24.65
C VAL A 108 -8.24 -9.53 -25.34
N THR A 109 -8.71 -10.76 -25.52
CA THR A 109 -10.02 -11.06 -26.12
C THR A 109 -11.06 -11.21 -25.02
N VAL A 110 -12.00 -10.27 -24.94
CA VAL A 110 -13.08 -10.29 -23.95
C VAL A 110 -14.09 -11.38 -24.27
N GLU A 111 -14.36 -12.25 -23.32
CA GLU A 111 -15.41 -13.27 -23.38
C GLU A 111 -16.70 -12.78 -22.73
N LYS A 112 -16.58 -12.17 -21.54
CA LYS A 112 -17.71 -11.71 -20.75
C LYS A 112 -17.35 -10.45 -19.95
N ARG A 113 -18.28 -9.51 -19.89
CA ARG A 113 -18.26 -8.38 -18.95
C ARG A 113 -19.56 -8.38 -18.16
N GLU A 114 -19.48 -8.37 -16.86
CA GLU A 114 -20.63 -8.42 -15.98
C GLU A 114 -20.49 -7.49 -14.78
N PRO A 115 -21.58 -6.95 -14.25
CA PRO A 115 -21.55 -6.24 -12.99
C PRO A 115 -21.24 -7.21 -11.85
N ILE A 116 -20.50 -6.73 -10.84
CA ILE A 116 -20.20 -7.50 -9.63
C ILE A 116 -20.34 -6.58 -8.41
N THR A 117 -20.98 -7.13 -7.35
CA THR A 117 -21.11 -6.44 -6.07
C THR A 117 -20.27 -7.17 -5.03
N LEU A 118 -19.34 -6.44 -4.42
CA LEU A 118 -18.45 -6.90 -3.36
C LEU A 118 -18.71 -6.10 -2.09
N ALA A 119 -18.15 -6.53 -0.96
CA ALA A 119 -18.27 -5.81 0.30
C ALA A 119 -17.71 -4.36 0.21
N VAL A 120 -16.72 -4.13 -0.65
CA VAL A 120 -16.06 -2.84 -0.83
C VAL A 120 -16.77 -1.89 -1.81
N GLY A 121 -17.69 -2.40 -2.64
CA GLY A 121 -18.43 -1.61 -3.63
C GLY A 121 -18.96 -2.45 -4.80
N THR A 122 -19.65 -1.77 -5.72
CA THR A 122 -20.16 -2.37 -6.96
C THR A 122 -19.33 -1.89 -8.13
N GLY A 123 -18.85 -2.82 -8.94
CA GLY A 123 -18.02 -2.57 -10.12
C GLY A 123 -18.31 -3.56 -11.23
N PHE A 124 -17.32 -3.91 -12.02
CA PHE A 124 -17.47 -4.91 -13.09
C PHE A 124 -16.28 -5.87 -13.10
N LEU A 125 -16.58 -7.09 -13.57
CA LEU A 125 -15.61 -8.14 -13.83
C LEU A 125 -15.61 -8.45 -15.34
N ILE A 126 -14.42 -8.48 -15.92
CA ILE A 126 -14.19 -8.94 -17.29
C ILE A 126 -13.49 -10.28 -17.24
N SER A 127 -14.09 -11.30 -17.86
CA SER A 127 -13.43 -12.57 -18.17
C SER A 127 -12.95 -12.51 -19.61
N ALA A 128 -11.70 -12.89 -19.85
CA ALA A 128 -11.04 -12.74 -21.14
C ALA A 128 -9.97 -13.81 -21.34
N GLN A 129 -9.51 -13.94 -22.57
CA GLN A 129 -8.33 -14.70 -22.94
C GLN A 129 -7.23 -13.78 -23.43
N GLN A 130 -5.98 -14.12 -23.16
CA GLN A 130 -4.81 -13.42 -23.66
C GLN A 130 -3.79 -14.43 -24.18
N THR A 131 -3.20 -14.10 -25.34
CA THR A 131 -2.06 -14.85 -25.87
C THR A 131 -0.80 -14.03 -25.71
N VAL A 132 0.20 -14.59 -25.04
CA VAL A 132 1.53 -13.98 -24.84
C VAL A 132 2.57 -15.01 -25.27
N ASP A 133 3.41 -14.66 -26.24
CA ASP A 133 4.48 -15.55 -26.74
C ASP A 133 4.02 -17.00 -27.03
N ALA A 134 2.86 -17.15 -27.72
CA ALA A 134 2.20 -18.42 -28.02
C ALA A 134 1.59 -19.18 -26.83
N ALA A 135 1.71 -18.69 -25.61
CA ALA A 135 1.00 -19.25 -24.44
C ALA A 135 -0.38 -18.59 -24.30
N HIS A 136 -1.39 -19.41 -23.96
CA HIS A 136 -2.75 -18.99 -23.78
C HIS A 136 -3.09 -18.89 -22.29
N TYR A 137 -3.72 -17.78 -21.90
CA TYR A 137 -4.08 -17.50 -20.52
C TYR A 137 -5.55 -17.11 -20.41
N HIS A 138 -6.22 -17.60 -19.37
CA HIS A 138 -7.43 -17.00 -18.85
C HIS A 138 -7.07 -15.76 -18.05
N LYS A 139 -7.82 -14.69 -18.27
CA LYS A 139 -7.62 -13.41 -17.60
C LYS A 139 -8.92 -12.90 -17.01
N TRP A 140 -8.84 -12.45 -15.75
CA TRP A 140 -9.95 -11.76 -15.09
C TRP A 140 -9.49 -10.37 -14.70
N LEU A 141 -10.28 -9.37 -15.07
CA LEU A 141 -10.03 -7.98 -14.73
C LEU A 141 -11.21 -7.48 -13.90
N LEU A 142 -10.97 -7.30 -12.60
CA LEU A 142 -11.94 -6.71 -11.68
C LEU A 142 -11.61 -5.22 -11.53
N VAL A 143 -12.62 -4.37 -11.72
CA VAL A 143 -12.53 -2.94 -11.42
C VAL A 143 -13.67 -2.58 -10.49
N VAL A 144 -13.34 -2.01 -9.33
CA VAL A 144 -14.34 -1.65 -8.33
C VAL A 144 -13.98 -0.34 -7.62
N PRO A 145 -14.91 0.63 -7.51
CA PRO A 145 -14.74 1.80 -6.66
C PRO A 145 -14.85 1.34 -5.20
N ALA A 146 -13.87 1.69 -4.38
CA ALA A 146 -13.76 1.22 -3.01
C ALA A 146 -13.39 2.38 -2.08
N GLY A 147 -14.39 3.12 -1.63
CA GLY A 147 -14.22 4.31 -0.81
C GLY A 147 -13.55 5.45 -1.58
N ASP A 148 -12.37 5.86 -1.15
CA ASP A 148 -11.56 6.95 -1.71
C ASP A 148 -10.60 6.50 -2.83
N LEU A 149 -10.70 5.24 -3.27
CA LEU A 149 -9.84 4.67 -4.31
C LEU A 149 -10.64 3.81 -5.31
N THR A 150 -9.99 3.46 -6.41
CA THR A 150 -10.43 2.43 -7.35
C THR A 150 -9.46 1.26 -7.28
N ALA A 151 -9.98 0.07 -6.99
CA ALA A 151 -9.19 -1.15 -7.03
C ALA A 151 -9.29 -1.79 -8.42
N LEU A 152 -8.15 -2.05 -9.03
CA LEU A 152 -8.00 -2.85 -10.25
C LEU A 152 -7.25 -4.13 -9.88
N VAL A 153 -7.90 -5.28 -10.05
CA VAL A 153 -7.27 -6.59 -9.84
C VAL A 153 -7.23 -7.33 -11.16
N SER A 154 -6.02 -7.68 -11.59
CA SER A 154 -5.79 -8.49 -12.79
C SER A 154 -5.30 -9.87 -12.37
N ILE A 155 -6.03 -10.91 -12.75
CA ILE A 155 -5.66 -12.31 -12.53
C ILE A 155 -5.32 -12.93 -13.86
N GLN A 156 -4.22 -13.67 -13.90
CA GLN A 156 -3.77 -14.40 -15.09
C GLN A 156 -3.43 -15.82 -14.70
N VAL A 157 -3.96 -16.77 -15.46
CA VAL A 157 -3.80 -18.21 -15.21
C VAL A 157 -3.64 -18.92 -16.57
N PRO A 158 -2.67 -19.82 -16.79
CA PRO A 158 -2.56 -20.59 -18.02
C PRO A 158 -3.86 -21.35 -18.32
N GLU A 159 -4.26 -21.42 -19.59
CA GLU A 159 -5.52 -22.03 -20.02
C GLU A 159 -5.64 -23.51 -19.58
N GLN A 160 -4.54 -24.25 -19.57
CA GLN A 160 -4.51 -25.66 -19.16
C GLN A 160 -4.53 -25.85 -17.63
N ASN A 161 -4.40 -24.79 -16.85
CA ASN A 161 -4.37 -24.87 -15.40
C ASN A 161 -5.77 -25.19 -14.84
N LYS A 162 -5.87 -26.23 -14.02
CA LYS A 162 -7.13 -26.65 -13.39
C LYS A 162 -7.21 -26.28 -11.90
N THR A 163 -6.10 -25.87 -11.32
CA THR A 163 -6.01 -25.50 -9.90
C THR A 163 -6.76 -24.20 -9.64
N TYR A 164 -6.61 -23.22 -10.52
CA TYR A 164 -7.20 -21.90 -10.40
C TYR A 164 -8.40 -21.72 -11.33
N SER A 165 -9.43 -22.54 -11.11
CA SER A 165 -10.69 -22.43 -11.86
C SER A 165 -11.40 -21.09 -11.61
N GLU A 166 -12.34 -20.72 -12.49
CA GLU A 166 -13.17 -19.51 -12.33
C GLU A 166 -13.84 -19.43 -10.94
N THR A 167 -14.31 -20.56 -10.40
CA THR A 167 -14.90 -20.60 -9.07
C THR A 167 -13.92 -20.21 -7.98
N VAL A 168 -12.67 -20.70 -8.04
CA VAL A 168 -11.61 -20.37 -7.11
C VAL A 168 -11.23 -18.88 -7.20
N VAL A 169 -11.11 -18.38 -8.44
CA VAL A 169 -10.82 -16.96 -8.71
C VAL A 169 -11.92 -16.07 -8.15
N ARG A 170 -13.19 -16.39 -8.42
CA ARG A 170 -14.34 -15.61 -7.91
C ARG A 170 -14.42 -15.63 -6.38
N ALA A 171 -14.13 -16.78 -5.77
CA ALA A 171 -14.08 -16.89 -4.31
C ALA A 171 -13.00 -15.97 -3.72
N ALA A 172 -11.82 -15.91 -4.32
CA ALA A 172 -10.76 -15.00 -3.89
C ALA A 172 -11.16 -13.53 -4.08
N LEU A 173 -11.72 -13.16 -5.23
CA LEU A 173 -12.21 -11.80 -5.50
C LEU A 173 -13.31 -11.36 -4.53
N ALA A 174 -14.17 -12.27 -4.09
CA ALA A 174 -15.24 -11.99 -3.11
C ALA A 174 -14.70 -11.56 -1.74
N THR A 175 -13.43 -11.89 -1.43
CA THR A 175 -12.76 -11.52 -0.17
C THR A 175 -12.03 -10.18 -0.25
N LEU A 176 -12.17 -9.44 -1.37
CA LEU A 176 -11.49 -8.16 -1.56
C LEU A 176 -11.79 -7.21 -0.41
N ALA A 177 -10.75 -6.66 0.18
CA ALA A 177 -10.84 -5.73 1.30
C ALA A 177 -9.93 -4.52 1.06
N VAL A 178 -10.28 -3.41 1.72
CA VAL A 178 -9.50 -2.16 1.67
C VAL A 178 -9.20 -1.73 3.10
N ARG A 179 -7.92 -1.45 3.38
CA ARG A 179 -7.48 -0.86 4.65
C ARG A 179 -7.39 0.66 4.52
N ALA A 180 -7.60 1.36 5.63
CA ALA A 180 -7.61 2.83 5.67
C ALA A 180 -6.27 3.44 5.24
N SER A 181 -5.14 2.84 5.65
CA SER A 181 -3.79 3.28 5.32
C SER A 181 -2.83 2.09 5.22
N VAL A 182 -1.71 2.30 4.54
CA VAL A 182 -0.58 1.37 4.58
C VAL A 182 0.18 1.61 5.88
N PRO A 183 0.58 0.57 6.65
CA PRO A 183 1.46 0.73 7.79
C PRO A 183 2.79 1.38 7.38
N GLN A 184 3.29 2.29 8.20
CA GLN A 184 4.48 3.08 7.89
C GLN A 184 5.75 2.23 7.75
N ASP A 185 5.87 1.17 8.53
CA ASP A 185 6.96 0.20 8.45
C ASP A 185 6.97 -0.56 7.12
N GLU A 186 5.81 -0.87 6.56
CA GLU A 186 5.71 -1.44 5.21
C GLU A 186 6.19 -0.45 4.15
N GLU A 187 5.78 0.83 4.24
CA GLU A 187 6.19 1.87 3.30
C GLU A 187 7.70 2.10 3.35
N LEU A 188 8.26 2.20 4.56
CA LEU A 188 9.71 2.30 4.76
C LEU A 188 10.45 1.05 4.28
N GLY A 189 9.83 -0.12 4.44
CA GLY A 189 10.34 -1.39 3.93
C GLY A 189 10.53 -1.45 2.41
N LEU A 190 9.80 -0.65 1.66
CA LEU A 190 9.87 -0.55 0.20
C LEU A 190 10.97 0.41 -0.31
N LEU A 191 11.61 1.18 0.57
CA LEU A 191 12.70 2.08 0.16
C LEU A 191 13.96 1.28 -0.25
N PRO A 192 14.74 1.76 -1.22
CA PRO A 192 16.01 1.14 -1.61
C PRO A 192 17.16 1.42 -0.62
N PHE A 193 16.82 1.89 0.58
CA PHE A 193 17.72 2.16 1.68
C PHE A 193 17.02 1.96 3.02
N THR A 194 17.78 1.86 4.10
CA THR A 194 17.29 1.86 5.47
C THR A 194 17.74 3.13 6.20
N ILE A 195 17.00 3.53 7.22
CA ILE A 195 17.34 4.63 8.12
C ILE A 195 17.44 4.05 9.52
N GLY A 196 18.64 4.06 10.08
CA GLY A 196 18.89 3.49 11.40
C GLY A 196 18.51 4.40 12.57
N ASP A 197 18.58 5.73 12.36
CA ASP A 197 18.25 6.73 13.37
C ASP A 197 17.52 7.90 12.75
N LEU A 198 16.32 8.19 13.21
CA LEU A 198 15.52 9.34 12.77
C LEU A 198 15.91 10.65 13.47
N ALA A 199 16.81 10.63 14.45
CA ALA A 199 17.26 11.79 15.23
C ALA A 199 16.11 12.69 15.74
N GLY A 200 14.99 12.07 16.13
CA GLY A 200 13.78 12.75 16.61
C GLY A 200 12.86 13.32 15.52
N PHE A 201 13.20 13.18 14.24
CA PHE A 201 12.26 13.47 13.15
C PHE A 201 11.15 12.42 13.10
N LYS A 202 10.02 12.82 12.52
CA LYS A 202 8.90 11.94 12.17
C LYS A 202 8.86 11.72 10.66
N VAL A 203 8.36 10.58 10.24
CA VAL A 203 8.11 10.34 8.82
C VAL A 203 6.86 11.12 8.40
N GLY A 204 7.03 12.11 7.54
CA GLY A 204 5.97 12.95 7.02
C GLY A 204 5.35 12.40 5.73
N GLY A 205 6.07 11.53 5.02
CA GLY A 205 5.57 10.88 3.82
C GLY A 205 6.61 9.96 3.20
N VAL A 206 6.15 8.91 2.54
CA VAL A 206 6.99 7.96 1.80
C VAL A 206 6.53 7.90 0.35
N LEU A 207 7.48 7.97 -0.57
CA LEU A 207 7.28 7.60 -1.97
C LEU A 207 7.91 6.21 -2.17
N PRO A 208 7.11 5.14 -2.18
CA PRO A 208 7.61 3.77 -2.22
C PRO A 208 8.63 3.55 -3.35
N GLY A 209 9.71 2.85 -3.04
CA GLY A 209 10.79 2.57 -3.98
C GLY A 209 11.70 3.77 -4.32
N ARG A 210 11.44 4.98 -3.78
CA ARG A 210 12.16 6.19 -4.21
C ARG A 210 12.63 7.10 -3.09
N ALA A 211 11.73 7.55 -2.22
CA ALA A 211 12.03 8.66 -1.33
C ALA A 211 11.24 8.64 -0.03
N VAL A 212 11.75 9.34 0.98
CA VAL A 212 11.06 9.63 2.23
C VAL A 212 11.25 11.10 2.61
N ILE A 213 10.24 11.68 3.19
CA ILE A 213 10.28 13.02 3.79
C ILE A 213 10.19 12.84 5.31
N LEU A 214 11.17 13.36 6.00
CA LEU A 214 11.21 13.45 7.46
C LEU A 214 10.97 14.90 7.87
N GLY A 215 10.27 15.12 8.98
CA GLY A 215 10.01 16.46 9.52
C GLY A 215 9.88 16.43 11.04
N ASP A 216 9.92 17.60 11.67
CA ASP A 216 9.54 17.71 13.06
C ASP A 216 8.06 17.33 13.23
N ALA A 217 7.69 16.81 14.41
CA ALA A 217 6.29 16.62 14.72
C ALA A 217 5.59 18.00 14.70
N PRO A 218 4.34 18.09 14.19
CA PRO A 218 3.57 19.31 14.36
C PRO A 218 3.60 19.69 15.85
N SER A 219 3.99 20.91 16.16
CA SER A 219 3.87 21.41 17.54
C SER A 219 2.38 21.36 17.92
N ASP A 220 2.02 20.73 19.04
CA ASP A 220 0.65 20.61 19.58
C ASP A 220 0.05 21.97 20.01
N SER A 221 0.24 23.00 19.20
CA SER A 221 -0.34 24.33 19.39
C SER A 221 -1.21 24.68 18.20
N ALA A 222 -2.32 23.95 18.04
CA ALA A 222 -3.40 24.34 17.13
C ALA A 222 -4.75 23.77 17.60
N ASP A 223 -5.16 24.11 18.82
CA ASP A 223 -6.56 24.42 19.10
C ASP A 223 -6.79 25.85 18.59
N ASP A 224 -7.28 26.00 17.40
CA ASP A 224 -8.20 27.03 16.89
C ASP A 224 -8.07 27.12 15.37
N ALA A 225 -9.02 26.57 14.63
CA ALA A 225 -9.55 27.13 13.38
C ALA A 225 -10.33 26.10 12.54
N ALA A 226 -11.48 25.71 13.05
CA ALA A 226 -12.56 25.21 12.19
C ALA A 226 -13.33 26.40 11.62
N LYS A 227 -13.02 26.82 10.38
CA LYS A 227 -13.91 27.69 9.60
C LYS A 227 -13.80 27.35 8.11
N PRO A 228 -14.89 27.04 7.43
CA PRO A 228 -14.86 26.68 6.02
C PRO A 228 -14.64 27.87 5.12
N ALA A 229 -13.76 27.75 4.14
CA ALA A 229 -13.51 28.76 3.11
C ALA A 229 -14.38 28.53 1.86
N PRO A 230 -14.73 29.57 1.10
CA PRO A 230 -15.73 29.55 0.05
C PRO A 230 -15.21 28.99 -1.29
N LYS A 231 -16.16 28.44 -2.07
CA LYS A 231 -16.03 27.96 -3.44
C LYS A 231 -15.40 29.00 -4.38
N ALA A 232 -14.46 28.58 -5.20
CA ALA A 232 -14.06 29.28 -6.42
C ALA A 232 -14.26 28.38 -7.65
N ALA A 233 -14.76 29.00 -8.71
CA ALA A 233 -15.20 28.43 -9.99
C ALA A 233 -14.04 28.11 -10.95
N PRO A 234 -14.31 27.44 -12.11
CA PRO A 234 -13.31 26.74 -12.91
C PRO A 234 -12.59 27.67 -13.90
N GLN A 235 -11.36 27.36 -14.24
CA GLN A 235 -10.70 27.84 -15.46
C GLN A 235 -10.05 26.67 -16.20
N ASP A 236 -10.45 26.56 -17.46
CA ASP A 236 -9.84 25.74 -18.51
C ASP A 236 -8.42 26.23 -18.82
N ASP A 237 -7.48 25.33 -19.06
CA ASP A 237 -6.74 25.25 -20.32
C ASP A 237 -5.69 24.14 -20.28
N ALA A 238 -5.60 23.47 -21.43
CA ALA A 238 -4.69 22.37 -21.72
C ALA A 238 -3.28 22.85 -22.05
N ALA A 239 -2.24 22.21 -21.54
CA ALA A 239 -1.00 21.94 -22.26
C ALA A 239 -0.01 21.07 -21.46
N LYS A 240 0.50 20.05 -22.14
CA LYS A 240 1.73 19.27 -21.93
C LYS A 240 2.71 19.77 -20.87
N ALA A 241 3.01 18.93 -19.87
CA ALA A 241 4.34 18.90 -19.26
C ALA A 241 4.58 17.58 -18.55
N THR A 242 5.69 16.96 -18.84
CA THR A 242 6.39 15.97 -18.03
C THR A 242 6.62 16.59 -16.66
N THR A 243 5.84 16.21 -15.66
CA THR A 243 5.89 16.89 -14.36
C THR A 243 6.40 15.93 -13.30
N ASN A 244 7.55 16.27 -12.71
CA ASN A 244 7.90 15.86 -11.36
C ASN A 244 6.69 16.09 -10.45
N PRO A 245 6.35 15.16 -9.54
CA PRO A 245 5.23 15.37 -8.63
C PRO A 245 5.51 16.59 -7.75
N ALA A 246 4.65 17.59 -7.87
CA ALA A 246 4.69 18.78 -7.04
C ALA A 246 4.50 18.41 -5.55
N PRO A 247 5.17 19.10 -4.62
CA PRO A 247 4.99 18.87 -3.19
C PRO A 247 3.55 19.18 -2.78
N GLN A 248 2.91 18.22 -2.13
CA GLN A 248 1.58 18.39 -1.56
C GLN A 248 1.58 19.57 -0.56
N LYS A 249 0.53 20.38 -0.63
CA LYS A 249 0.28 21.51 0.28
C LYS A 249 0.31 21.05 1.73
N SER A 250 1.40 21.40 2.44
CA SER A 250 1.48 21.30 3.89
C SER A 250 0.64 22.39 4.54
N ALA A 251 0.00 22.06 5.67
CA ALA A 251 -0.78 22.96 6.50
C ALA A 251 0.04 24.14 7.03
N PRO A 252 -0.59 25.25 7.47
CA PRO A 252 0.08 26.44 7.99
C PRO A 252 0.59 26.19 9.42
N GLY A 253 1.75 25.57 9.54
CA GLY A 253 2.57 25.48 10.73
C GLY A 253 3.92 26.11 10.43
N GLY A 254 4.58 26.72 11.43
CA GLY A 254 5.89 27.38 11.27
C GLY A 254 6.88 26.51 10.52
N LEU A 255 7.92 27.13 9.96
CA LEU A 255 9.01 26.46 9.24
C LEU A 255 9.71 25.46 10.16
N GLU A 256 9.25 24.23 10.15
CA GLU A 256 9.84 23.11 10.89
C GLU A 256 10.96 22.50 10.04
N ALA A 257 11.97 21.95 10.71
CA ALA A 257 13.07 21.27 10.01
C ALA A 257 12.52 20.06 9.24
N ARG A 258 12.99 19.89 8.01
CA ARG A 258 12.63 18.75 7.15
C ARG A 258 13.85 18.21 6.42
N LEU A 259 13.83 16.91 6.13
CA LEU A 259 14.82 16.20 5.36
C LEU A 259 14.14 15.34 4.31
N LEU A 260 14.44 15.56 3.06
CA LEU A 260 14.11 14.67 1.95
C LEU A 260 15.30 13.74 1.70
N ILE A 261 15.05 12.44 1.63
CA ILE A 261 16.02 11.42 1.21
C ILE A 261 15.45 10.73 -0.02
N ALA A 262 16.17 10.73 -1.12
CA ALA A 262 15.74 10.13 -2.37
C ALA A 262 16.87 9.37 -3.05
N VAL A 263 16.55 8.25 -3.72
CA VAL A 263 17.44 7.59 -4.67
C VAL A 263 17.00 7.93 -6.08
N VAL A 264 17.91 8.50 -6.85
CA VAL A 264 17.67 9.01 -8.20
C VAL A 264 18.56 8.24 -9.17
N PRO A 265 18.00 7.63 -10.24
CA PRO A 265 18.77 7.00 -11.29
C PRO A 265 19.68 8.01 -12.01
N GLY A 266 20.88 7.57 -12.41
CA GLY A 266 21.87 8.41 -13.10
C GLY A 266 22.95 8.92 -12.15
N GLY A 267 23.64 9.96 -12.56
CA GLY A 267 24.80 10.56 -11.87
C GLY A 267 25.50 11.57 -12.76
N PRO A 268 26.69 12.05 -12.34
CA PRO A 268 27.48 12.96 -13.17
C PRO A 268 27.88 12.30 -14.49
N SER A 269 27.76 13.04 -15.59
CA SER A 269 28.13 12.55 -16.93
C SER A 269 29.64 12.28 -17.07
N GLN A 270 30.44 12.94 -16.27
CA GLN A 270 31.88 12.69 -16.12
C GLN A 270 32.13 12.26 -14.68
N LEU A 271 32.85 11.15 -14.49
CA LEU A 271 33.07 10.55 -13.17
C LEU A 271 33.72 11.51 -12.15
N ASP A 272 34.48 12.50 -12.62
CA ASP A 272 35.21 13.46 -11.78
C ASP A 272 34.45 14.78 -11.55
N ASP A 273 33.32 15.02 -12.25
CA ASP A 273 32.57 16.29 -12.12
C ASP A 273 31.47 16.23 -11.04
N HIS A 274 31.88 15.80 -9.85
CA HIS A 274 30.96 15.80 -8.69
C HIS A 274 30.52 17.22 -8.28
N ALA A 275 31.41 18.20 -8.43
CA ALA A 275 31.15 19.59 -8.03
C ALA A 275 30.12 20.28 -8.97
N GLY A 276 30.32 20.12 -10.29
CA GLY A 276 29.37 20.65 -11.28
C GLY A 276 28.01 20.01 -11.17
N PHE A 277 27.98 18.69 -11.02
CA PHE A 277 26.72 17.94 -10.80
C PHE A 277 26.01 18.35 -9.50
N ALA A 278 26.75 18.49 -8.39
CA ALA A 278 26.17 18.92 -7.12
C ALA A 278 25.58 20.34 -7.20
N ARG A 279 26.23 21.24 -7.91
CA ARG A 279 25.72 22.61 -8.16
C ARG A 279 24.43 22.56 -8.99
N GLN A 280 24.40 21.75 -10.04
CA GLN A 280 23.19 21.56 -10.85
C GLN A 280 22.03 21.06 -9.98
N MET A 281 22.22 19.98 -9.23
CA MET A 281 21.19 19.41 -8.35
C MET A 281 20.74 20.39 -7.26
N PHE A 282 21.65 21.22 -6.76
CA PHE A 282 21.31 22.23 -5.77
C PHE A 282 20.40 23.32 -6.33
N ASN A 283 20.64 23.75 -7.57
CA ASN A 283 19.82 24.74 -8.26
C ASN A 283 18.41 24.25 -8.59
N GLU A 284 18.21 22.92 -8.61
CA GLU A 284 16.90 22.29 -8.82
C GLU A 284 16.05 22.21 -7.55
N ILE A 285 16.58 22.60 -6.37
CA ILE A 285 15.83 22.60 -5.12
C ILE A 285 14.72 23.65 -5.18
N GLY A 286 13.48 23.16 -5.26
CA GLY A 286 12.31 24.02 -5.26
C GLY A 286 11.94 24.54 -3.88
N GLY A 287 11.17 25.63 -3.86
CA GLY A 287 10.61 26.22 -2.63
C GLY A 287 11.57 27.11 -1.84
N ILE A 288 12.73 27.47 -2.41
CA ILE A 288 13.68 28.41 -1.84
C ILE A 288 14.01 29.53 -2.84
N THR A 289 14.37 30.73 -2.34
CA THR A 289 14.79 31.88 -3.12
C THR A 289 16.00 32.54 -2.44
N ASP A 290 16.60 33.54 -3.08
CA ASP A 290 17.73 34.32 -2.53
C ASP A 290 18.90 33.45 -2.03
N VAL A 291 19.22 32.41 -2.78
CA VAL A 291 20.23 31.40 -2.40
C VAL A 291 21.65 32.00 -2.38
N ARG A 292 22.32 31.82 -1.26
CA ARG A 292 23.74 32.19 -1.06
C ARG A 292 24.51 30.98 -0.54
N ILE A 293 25.27 30.32 -1.42
CA ILE A 293 26.08 29.16 -1.06
C ILE A 293 27.15 29.61 -0.08
N SER A 294 27.25 28.97 1.06
CA SER A 294 28.26 29.21 2.11
C SER A 294 29.33 28.14 2.17
N LEU A 295 29.05 26.93 1.69
CA LEU A 295 29.94 25.79 1.68
C LEU A 295 29.66 24.90 0.48
N SER A 296 30.68 24.40 -0.18
CA SER A 296 30.56 23.44 -1.27
C SER A 296 31.86 22.62 -1.34
N GLU A 297 31.78 21.35 -0.89
CA GLU A 297 32.99 20.53 -0.71
C GLU A 297 32.70 19.03 -0.93
N PRO A 298 33.71 18.26 -1.39
CA PRO A 298 33.61 16.82 -1.41
C PRO A 298 33.69 16.24 -0.01
N LEU A 299 32.99 15.10 0.20
CA LEU A 299 33.03 14.30 1.44
C LEU A 299 32.83 12.82 1.13
N ARG A 300 32.89 11.99 2.16
CA ARG A 300 32.46 10.58 2.08
C ARG A 300 31.25 10.36 2.95
N ILE A 301 30.26 9.61 2.42
CA ILE A 301 29.04 9.21 3.13
C ILE A 301 28.94 7.70 3.10
N GLY A 302 29.04 7.04 4.25
CA GLY A 302 29.06 5.59 4.32
C GLY A 302 30.20 4.97 3.49
N GLY A 303 31.36 5.61 3.47
CA GLY A 303 32.53 5.17 2.68
C GLY A 303 32.49 5.48 1.19
N GLN A 304 31.35 5.89 0.64
CA GLN A 304 31.19 6.24 -0.78
C GLN A 304 31.54 7.71 -1.05
N PRO A 305 32.02 8.04 -2.26
CA PRO A 305 32.18 9.43 -2.68
C PRO A 305 30.88 10.21 -2.53
N GLY A 306 30.97 11.43 -2.05
CA GLY A 306 29.83 12.31 -1.91
C GLY A 306 30.22 13.78 -2.07
N PHE A 307 29.21 14.63 -2.01
CA PHE A 307 29.38 16.08 -2.08
C PHE A 307 28.40 16.77 -1.14
N GLN A 308 28.86 17.81 -0.45
CA GLN A 308 28.03 18.63 0.43
C GLN A 308 27.95 20.06 -0.13
N THR A 309 26.75 20.59 -0.18
CA THR A 309 26.50 22.00 -0.46
C THR A 309 25.61 22.57 0.63
N MET A 310 26.00 23.71 1.22
CA MET A 310 25.19 24.44 2.20
C MET A 310 24.97 25.86 1.73
N ALA A 311 23.78 26.39 1.99
CA ALA A 311 23.42 27.74 1.62
C ALA A 311 22.49 28.39 2.65
N GLN A 312 22.54 29.71 2.70
CA GLN A 312 21.48 30.54 3.23
C GLN A 312 20.47 30.81 2.11
N ALA A 313 19.20 30.83 2.43
CA ALA A 313 18.14 31.09 1.47
C ALA A 313 16.91 31.68 2.17
N LYS A 314 15.88 31.99 1.39
CA LYS A 314 14.55 32.33 1.89
C LYS A 314 13.56 31.25 1.47
N ASP A 315 12.65 30.91 2.36
CA ASP A 315 11.50 30.08 2.00
C ASP A 315 10.60 30.87 1.02
N ALA A 316 10.37 30.33 -0.16
CA ALA A 316 9.66 31.01 -1.24
C ALA A 316 8.20 31.37 -0.89
N ARG A 317 7.58 30.65 0.07
CA ARG A 317 6.19 30.84 0.47
C ARG A 317 6.04 31.86 1.59
N THR A 318 6.96 31.84 2.57
CA THR A 318 6.85 32.66 3.79
C THR A 318 7.82 33.84 3.80
N GLY A 319 8.87 33.84 2.97
CA GLY A 319 9.96 34.81 2.98
C GLY A 319 10.91 34.68 4.17
N ALA A 320 10.71 33.68 5.03
CA ALA A 320 11.56 33.47 6.22
C ALA A 320 12.97 33.00 5.85
N ASP A 321 13.94 33.42 6.66
CA ASP A 321 15.32 32.99 6.48
C ASP A 321 15.51 31.53 6.86
N VAL A 322 16.05 30.75 5.94
CA VAL A 322 16.33 29.32 6.08
C VAL A 322 17.76 28.99 5.75
N MET A 323 18.23 27.91 6.32
CA MET A 323 19.45 27.23 5.93
C MET A 323 19.10 25.95 5.18
N VAL A 324 19.86 25.68 4.14
CA VAL A 324 19.70 24.48 3.30
C VAL A 324 21.01 23.72 3.27
N VAL A 325 20.93 22.41 3.40
CA VAL A 325 22.05 21.50 3.14
C VAL A 325 21.63 20.43 2.16
N GLN A 326 22.46 20.17 1.18
CA GLN A 326 22.34 19.04 0.27
C GLN A 326 23.54 18.13 0.43
N TRP A 327 23.29 16.84 0.57
CA TRP A 327 24.29 15.80 0.45
C TRP A 327 23.94 14.92 -0.74
N LEU A 328 24.94 14.67 -1.58
CA LEU A 328 24.88 13.67 -2.64
C LEU A 328 25.83 12.54 -2.26
N ARG A 329 25.36 11.30 -2.34
CA ARG A 329 26.18 10.09 -2.22
C ARG A 329 26.14 9.38 -3.57
N PHE A 330 27.28 9.29 -4.22
CA PHE A 330 27.37 8.73 -5.56
C PHE A 330 27.48 7.20 -5.52
N GLY A 331 26.68 6.53 -6.35
CA GLY A 331 26.75 5.10 -6.63
C GLY A 331 27.14 4.83 -8.08
N GLY A 332 27.03 3.57 -8.52
CA GLY A 332 27.38 3.20 -9.90
C GLY A 332 26.34 3.64 -10.93
N SER A 333 25.06 3.38 -10.72
CA SER A 333 23.96 3.67 -11.65
C SER A 333 22.92 4.64 -11.10
N ALA A 334 23.06 5.04 -9.84
CA ALA A 334 22.16 5.95 -9.16
C ALA A 334 22.95 6.73 -8.10
N PHE A 335 22.40 7.86 -7.68
CA PHE A 335 22.90 8.60 -6.54
C PHE A 335 21.81 8.78 -5.49
N MET A 336 22.20 8.92 -4.24
CA MET A 336 21.32 9.29 -3.16
C MET A 336 21.42 10.78 -2.89
N GLN A 337 20.30 11.46 -2.95
CA GLN A 337 20.16 12.87 -2.62
C GLN A 337 19.49 13.02 -1.26
N MET A 338 20.12 13.77 -0.37
CA MET A 338 19.57 14.14 0.92
C MET A 338 19.54 15.64 1.02
N THR A 339 18.33 16.24 1.13
CA THR A 339 18.17 17.70 1.18
C THR A 339 17.48 18.08 2.49
N GLY A 340 18.23 18.73 3.37
CA GLY A 340 17.77 19.24 4.65
C GLY A 340 17.50 20.74 4.58
N ILE A 341 16.38 21.19 5.14
CA ILE A 341 16.01 22.59 5.26
C ILE A 341 15.57 22.84 6.72
N GLY A 342 16.01 23.93 7.29
CA GLY A 342 15.62 24.35 8.63
C GLY A 342 15.73 25.86 8.83
N ARG A 343 15.20 26.35 9.93
CA ARG A 343 15.27 27.78 10.30
C ARG A 343 16.73 28.20 10.53
N ALA A 344 17.08 29.41 10.12
CA ALA A 344 18.42 29.93 10.31
C ALA A 344 18.78 30.14 11.79
N ASP A 345 17.82 30.50 12.64
CA ASP A 345 18.00 30.74 14.06
C ASP A 345 18.29 29.50 14.91
N ASN A 346 17.88 28.30 14.45
CA ASN A 346 18.13 27.03 15.14
C ASN A 346 18.99 26.07 14.31
N TRP A 347 19.75 26.59 13.34
CA TRP A 347 20.43 25.78 12.35
C TRP A 347 21.45 24.79 12.94
N THR A 348 22.22 25.18 13.96
CA THR A 348 23.23 24.33 14.55
C THR A 348 22.66 23.04 15.12
N ALA A 349 21.56 23.13 15.87
CA ALA A 349 20.90 21.96 16.42
C ALA A 349 20.22 21.13 15.32
N THR A 350 19.56 21.79 14.36
CA THR A 350 18.93 21.14 13.21
C THR A 350 19.97 20.38 12.36
N LEU A 351 21.10 20.99 12.04
CA LEU A 351 22.16 20.37 11.24
C LEU A 351 22.75 19.13 11.94
N ALA A 352 22.90 19.17 13.26
CA ALA A 352 23.38 18.00 14.01
C ALA A 352 22.41 16.81 13.85
N ARG A 353 21.11 17.03 13.95
CA ARG A 353 20.08 16.02 13.75
C ARG A 353 20.07 15.51 12.30
N LEU A 354 20.10 16.41 11.32
CA LEU A 354 20.14 16.04 9.90
C LEU A 354 21.36 15.16 9.59
N ARG A 355 22.52 15.47 10.16
CA ARG A 355 23.74 14.65 10.04
C ARG A 355 23.60 13.28 10.67
N ALA A 356 22.99 13.18 11.85
CA ALA A 356 22.74 11.90 12.50
C ALA A 356 21.87 10.99 11.60
N VAL A 357 20.81 11.54 11.01
CA VAL A 357 20.01 10.80 10.02
C VAL A 357 20.86 10.39 8.82
N ARG A 358 21.58 11.34 8.18
CA ARG A 358 22.44 11.06 7.01
C ARG A 358 23.41 9.91 7.26
N ASP A 359 24.05 9.91 8.44
CA ASP A 359 25.08 8.94 8.79
C ASP A 359 24.51 7.56 9.15
N SER A 360 23.19 7.48 9.44
CA SER A 360 22.46 6.24 9.70
C SER A 360 21.83 5.61 8.44
N VAL A 361 21.93 6.28 7.27
CA VAL A 361 21.32 5.78 6.03
C VAL A 361 22.23 4.76 5.35
N GLU A 362 21.70 3.56 5.16
CA GLU A 362 22.37 2.46 4.45
C GLU A 362 21.61 2.09 3.16
N ALA A 363 22.32 1.96 2.04
CA ALA A 363 21.74 1.44 0.80
C ALA A 363 21.50 -0.07 0.93
N ARG A 364 20.42 -0.55 0.35
CA ARG A 364 20.09 -2.00 0.25
C ARG A 364 20.64 -2.59 -1.02
#